data_b00649645ec685a503014da0724ad36a
#
_entry.id   b00649645ec685a503014da0724ad36a
#
_cell.length_a   1.000
_cell.length_b   1.000
_cell.length_c   1.000
_cell.angle_alpha   90.00
_cell.angle_beta   90.00
_cell.angle_gamma   90.00
#
_symmetry.space_group_name_H-M   'P 1'
#
loop_
_entity.id
_entity.type
_entity.pdbx_description
1 polymer ?
#
loop_
_entity_poly.entity_id
_entity_poly.type
_entity_poly.pdbx_seq_one_letter_code
_entity_poly.pdbx_strand_id
1 'polypeptide(L)'
;MTPIEVKVLDPRMAGQLPAYATPGSAGLDLRACLEAPIVLEPGQTTLIPTGLAIHIGDPGLAAMILPRSGLGHKHGIVLGNLVGLIDSDYQGPLMVSCWNRGSAAFTLQPMERIAQLVIVPVVQASFVRVDEFDTSERGEGGFGSTGKH
;
A
#
# COMPACT_ATOMS: atom_id res chain seq x y z
N MET A 1 -8.37 -13.35 14.37
CA MET A 1 -7.63 -12.30 13.65
C MET A 1 -6.28 -12.06 14.32
N THR A 2 -5.31 -11.60 13.55
CA THR A 2 -3.95 -11.32 14.05
C THR A 2 -3.90 -9.91 14.63
N PRO A 3 -3.50 -9.72 15.90
CA PRO A 3 -3.40 -8.38 16.48
C PRO A 3 -2.19 -7.63 15.92
N ILE A 4 -2.39 -6.39 15.52
CA ILE A 4 -1.36 -5.45 15.09
C ILE A 4 -1.47 -4.21 15.97
N GLU A 5 -0.37 -3.81 16.57
CA GLU A 5 -0.36 -2.59 17.37
C GLU A 5 -0.51 -1.37 16.48
N VAL A 6 -1.37 -0.44 16.89
CA VAL A 6 -1.59 0.83 16.20
C VAL A 6 -1.44 1.97 17.19
N LYS A 7 -0.77 3.03 16.74
CA LYS A 7 -0.57 4.25 17.51
C LYS A 7 -1.26 5.40 16.77
N VAL A 8 -2.10 6.13 17.49
CA VAL A 8 -2.77 7.32 16.97
C VAL A 8 -1.81 8.50 17.09
N LEU A 9 -1.41 9.07 15.96
CA LEU A 9 -0.50 10.22 15.89
C LEU A 9 -1.26 11.55 15.83
N ASP A 10 -2.50 11.53 15.34
CA ASP A 10 -3.36 12.69 15.20
C ASP A 10 -4.71 12.40 15.87
N PRO A 11 -5.20 13.27 16.79
CA PRO A 11 -6.46 13.04 17.51
C PRO A 11 -7.67 12.82 16.61
N ARG A 12 -7.65 13.35 15.39
CA ARG A 12 -8.72 13.12 14.41
C ARG A 12 -8.94 11.65 14.09
N MET A 13 -7.90 10.83 14.27
CA MET A 13 -7.97 9.39 13.99
C MET A 13 -8.39 8.54 15.18
N ALA A 14 -8.53 9.12 16.37
CA ALA A 14 -8.83 8.36 17.60
C ALA A 14 -10.14 7.56 17.52
N GLY A 15 -11.15 8.08 16.84
CA GLY A 15 -12.44 7.40 16.65
C GLY A 15 -12.60 6.77 15.28
N GLN A 16 -11.56 6.72 14.47
CA GLN A 16 -11.64 6.31 13.06
C GLN A 16 -10.49 5.36 12.67
N LEU A 17 -10.18 4.42 13.55
CA LEU A 17 -9.20 3.38 13.21
C LEU A 17 -9.67 2.59 11.98
N PRO A 18 -8.75 2.19 11.09
CA PRO A 18 -9.10 1.37 9.95
C PRO A 18 -9.86 0.12 10.37
N ALA A 19 -10.89 -0.22 9.61
CA ALA A 19 -11.69 -1.41 9.83
C ALA A 19 -12.05 -2.04 8.48
N TYR A 20 -12.25 -3.36 8.48
CA TYR A 20 -12.72 -4.05 7.29
C TYR A 20 -14.18 -3.70 7.03
N ALA A 21 -14.50 -3.29 5.80
CA ALA A 21 -15.85 -2.90 5.42
C ALA A 21 -16.83 -4.07 5.44
N THR A 22 -16.33 -5.28 5.12
CA THR A 22 -17.11 -6.52 5.14
C THR A 22 -16.28 -7.64 5.74
N PRO A 23 -16.88 -8.76 6.18
CA PRO A 23 -16.12 -9.91 6.70
C PRO A 23 -15.12 -10.51 5.70
N GLY A 24 -15.35 -10.33 4.40
CA GLY A 24 -14.48 -10.84 3.35
C GLY A 24 -13.51 -9.82 2.75
N SER A 25 -13.48 -8.60 3.28
CA SER A 25 -12.56 -7.57 2.79
C SER A 25 -11.11 -7.95 3.07
N ALA A 26 -10.22 -7.77 2.09
CA ALA A 26 -8.79 -8.00 2.25
C ALA A 26 -8.05 -6.74 2.73
N GLY A 27 -8.57 -5.57 2.40
CA GLY A 27 -7.94 -4.28 2.69
C GLY A 27 -8.67 -3.46 3.74
N LEU A 28 -7.89 -2.71 4.50
CA LEU A 28 -8.35 -1.72 5.46
C LEU A 28 -8.18 -0.35 4.82
N ASP A 29 -9.23 0.46 4.73
CA ASP A 29 -9.11 1.79 4.14
C ASP A 29 -8.24 2.72 4.99
N LEU A 30 -7.35 3.43 4.32
CA LEU A 30 -6.53 4.50 4.90
C LEU A 30 -7.08 5.86 4.44
N ARG A 31 -7.15 6.80 5.39
CA ARG A 31 -7.73 8.12 5.16
C ARG A 31 -6.67 9.20 5.08
N ALA A 32 -6.97 10.24 4.30
CA ALA A 32 -6.17 11.45 4.25
C ALA A 32 -6.39 12.27 5.54
N CYS A 33 -5.47 12.19 6.48
CA CYS A 33 -5.55 12.94 7.74
C CYS A 33 -5.08 14.38 7.51
N LEU A 34 -5.93 15.19 6.90
CA LEU A 34 -5.65 16.57 6.49
C LEU A 34 -6.49 17.56 7.28
N GLU A 35 -5.98 18.77 7.48
CA GLU A 35 -6.73 19.88 8.06
C GLU A 35 -7.59 20.59 7.02
N ALA A 36 -7.12 20.63 5.77
CA ALA A 36 -7.78 21.32 4.66
C ALA A 36 -7.63 20.48 3.39
N PRO A 37 -8.50 20.70 2.39
CA PRO A 37 -8.37 20.03 1.10
C PRO A 37 -7.02 20.32 0.43
N ILE A 38 -6.51 19.34 -0.29
CA ILE A 38 -5.30 19.44 -1.12
C ILE A 38 -5.68 19.15 -2.56
N VAL A 39 -5.28 20.04 -3.47
CA VAL A 39 -5.44 19.81 -4.91
C VAL A 39 -4.19 19.13 -5.45
N LEU A 40 -4.37 17.97 -6.07
CA LEU A 40 -3.32 17.30 -6.83
C LEU A 40 -3.51 17.60 -8.31
N GLU A 41 -2.57 18.34 -8.87
CA GLU A 41 -2.54 18.56 -10.30
C GLU A 41 -2.11 17.31 -11.06
N PRO A 42 -2.46 17.17 -12.36
CA PRO A 42 -1.98 16.05 -13.16
C PRO A 42 -0.46 15.90 -13.10
N GLY A 43 0.00 14.69 -12.83
CA GLY A 43 1.42 14.37 -12.69
C GLY A 43 2.03 14.65 -11.31
N GLN A 44 1.33 15.33 -10.43
CA GLN A 44 1.83 15.67 -9.09
C GLN A 44 1.79 14.46 -8.17
N THR A 45 2.85 14.33 -7.35
CA THR A 45 2.93 13.35 -6.25
C THR A 45 3.13 14.08 -4.92
N THR A 46 2.39 13.70 -3.90
CA THR A 46 2.47 14.31 -2.57
C THR A 46 2.33 13.24 -1.50
N LEU A 47 3.13 13.34 -0.43
CA LEU A 47 2.97 12.48 0.74
C LEU A 47 1.81 12.96 1.59
N ILE A 48 0.85 12.07 1.81
CA ILE A 48 -0.35 12.36 2.60
C ILE A 48 -0.29 11.57 3.90
N PRO A 49 -0.39 12.23 5.07
CA PRO A 49 -0.39 11.54 6.35
C PRO A 49 -1.69 10.77 6.57
N THR A 50 -1.60 9.63 7.22
CA THR A 50 -2.76 8.85 7.67
C THR A 50 -3.11 9.11 9.13
N GLY A 51 -2.25 9.80 9.87
CA GLY A 51 -2.41 10.05 11.30
C GLY A 51 -2.17 8.83 12.18
N LEU A 52 -1.63 7.76 11.63
CA LEU A 52 -1.41 6.48 12.30
C LEU A 52 0.01 5.97 12.10
N ALA A 53 0.49 5.21 13.06
CA ALA A 53 1.64 4.32 12.92
C ALA A 53 1.24 2.91 13.37
N ILE A 54 1.83 1.90 12.78
CA ILE A 54 1.62 0.50 13.19
C ILE A 54 2.95 -0.15 13.54
N HIS A 55 2.90 -1.18 14.36
CA HIS A 55 4.03 -2.06 14.61
C HIS A 55 3.56 -3.50 14.47
N ILE A 56 4.01 -4.16 13.42
CA ILE A 56 3.62 -5.55 13.14
C ILE A 56 4.35 -6.50 14.08
N GLY A 57 5.68 -6.36 14.20
CA GLY A 57 6.51 -7.08 15.15
C GLY A 57 6.80 -8.55 14.81
N ASP A 58 6.10 -9.13 13.86
CA ASP A 58 6.26 -10.51 13.42
C ASP A 58 6.92 -10.54 12.04
N PRO A 59 8.17 -11.06 11.91
CA PRO A 59 8.85 -11.11 10.63
C PRO A 59 8.21 -12.05 9.60
N GLY A 60 7.23 -12.84 10.02
CA GLY A 60 6.39 -13.65 9.12
C GLY A 60 5.26 -12.86 8.48
N LEU A 61 5.13 -11.57 8.78
CA LEU A 61 4.09 -10.69 8.26
C LEU A 61 4.69 -9.39 7.74
N ALA A 62 4.00 -8.79 6.79
CA ALA A 62 4.25 -7.44 6.31
C ALA A 62 2.92 -6.75 6.03
N ALA A 63 2.96 -5.45 5.79
CA ALA A 63 1.81 -4.74 5.26
C ALA A 63 2.14 -4.16 3.89
N MET A 64 1.13 -4.06 3.04
CA MET A 64 1.21 -3.35 1.77
C MET A 64 0.18 -2.24 1.73
N ILE A 65 0.59 -1.08 1.26
CA ILE A 65 -0.33 0.01 0.94
C ILE A 65 -0.56 -0.03 -0.56
N LEU A 66 -1.83 -0.15 -0.94
CA LEU A 66 -2.27 -0.28 -2.33
C LEU A 66 -3.27 0.83 -2.67
N PRO A 67 -3.40 1.18 -3.96
CA PRO A 67 -4.45 2.09 -4.39
C PRO A 67 -5.83 1.48 -4.18
N ARG A 68 -6.84 2.33 -4.07
CA ARG A 68 -8.24 1.92 -4.16
C ARG A 68 -8.63 1.82 -5.64
N SER A 69 -9.34 0.75 -6.01
CA SER A 69 -9.69 0.48 -7.40
C SER A 69 -10.47 1.62 -8.07
N GLY A 70 -11.47 2.17 -7.36
CA GLY A 70 -12.31 3.25 -7.90
C GLY A 70 -11.54 4.54 -8.15
N LEU A 71 -10.75 5.00 -7.17
CA LEU A 71 -9.93 6.20 -7.32
C LEU A 71 -8.86 6.03 -8.39
N GLY A 72 -8.22 4.86 -8.44
CA GLY A 72 -7.19 4.58 -9.43
C GLY A 72 -7.75 4.55 -10.85
N HIS A 73 -8.84 3.82 -11.04
CA HIS A 73 -9.43 3.65 -12.36
C HIS A 73 -10.11 4.93 -12.89
N LYS A 74 -10.95 5.58 -12.06
CA LYS A 74 -11.74 6.73 -12.49
C LYS A 74 -10.96 8.05 -12.52
N HIS A 75 -10.07 8.24 -11.56
CA HIS A 75 -9.41 9.55 -11.35
C HIS A 75 -7.90 9.49 -11.50
N GLY A 76 -7.32 8.30 -11.65
CA GLY A 76 -5.87 8.17 -11.74
C GLY A 76 -5.14 8.43 -10.43
N ILE A 77 -5.83 8.39 -9.30
CA ILE A 77 -5.22 8.57 -7.98
C ILE A 77 -4.68 7.23 -7.50
N VAL A 78 -3.39 7.10 -7.58
CA VAL A 78 -2.65 5.88 -7.28
C VAL A 78 -1.47 6.22 -6.36
N LEU A 79 -0.51 5.33 -6.21
CA LEU A 79 0.67 5.55 -5.40
C LEU A 79 1.89 5.87 -6.27
N GLY A 80 2.66 6.88 -5.88
CA GLY A 80 3.89 7.25 -6.57
C GLY A 80 4.97 6.18 -6.50
N ASN A 81 4.97 5.39 -5.43
CA ASN A 81 5.84 4.22 -5.27
C ASN A 81 5.18 2.91 -5.76
N LEU A 82 4.02 2.98 -6.40
CA LEU A 82 3.20 1.89 -6.91
C LEU A 82 2.64 0.99 -5.80
N VAL A 83 3.47 0.46 -4.94
CA VAL A 83 3.13 -0.33 -3.75
C VAL A 83 3.97 0.17 -2.59
N GLY A 84 3.33 0.52 -1.48
CA GLY A 84 4.04 0.80 -0.24
C GLY A 84 4.26 -0.48 0.54
N LEU A 85 5.50 -0.88 0.75
CA LEU A 85 5.82 -2.05 1.55
C LEU A 85 6.22 -1.62 2.96
N ILE A 86 5.52 -2.17 3.96
CA ILE A 86 5.74 -1.87 5.37
C ILE A 86 6.33 -3.11 6.03
N ASP A 87 7.59 -3.00 6.45
CA ASP A 87 8.30 -4.07 7.13
C ASP A 87 7.77 -4.28 8.55
N SER A 88 7.97 -5.48 9.08
CA SER A 88 7.47 -5.84 10.41
C SER A 88 8.06 -5.02 11.54
N ASP A 89 9.26 -4.50 11.37
CA ASP A 89 9.98 -3.69 12.37
C ASP A 89 9.85 -2.17 12.16
N TYR A 90 9.10 -1.74 11.14
CA TYR A 90 8.84 -0.33 10.93
C TYR A 90 7.83 0.21 11.95
N GLN A 91 8.15 1.32 12.58
CA GLN A 91 7.32 1.94 13.64
C GLN A 91 6.99 3.41 13.34
N GLY A 92 7.40 3.92 12.19
CA GLY A 92 7.18 5.30 11.80
C GLY A 92 5.75 5.56 11.32
N PRO A 93 5.42 6.82 11.03
CA PRO A 93 4.11 7.18 10.50
C PRO A 93 3.80 6.45 9.19
N LEU A 94 2.55 6.03 9.04
CA LEU A 94 2.05 5.56 7.75
C LEU A 94 1.74 6.77 6.89
N MET A 95 2.41 6.86 5.75
CA MET A 95 2.23 7.93 4.78
C MET A 95 1.80 7.31 3.45
N VAL A 96 0.90 8.00 2.75
CA VAL A 96 0.46 7.59 1.42
C VAL A 96 1.08 8.52 0.40
N SER A 97 1.93 7.99 -0.47
CA SER A 97 2.48 8.71 -1.61
C SER A 97 1.41 8.80 -2.70
N CYS A 98 0.58 9.85 -2.66
CA CYS A 98 -0.50 10.03 -3.64
C CYS A 98 0.03 10.63 -4.92
N TRP A 99 -0.21 9.95 -6.04
CA TRP A 99 0.15 10.39 -7.37
C TRP A 99 -1.10 10.53 -8.23
N ASN A 100 -1.29 11.72 -8.82
CA ASN A 100 -2.32 11.94 -9.82
C ASN A 100 -1.74 11.63 -11.20
N ARG A 101 -1.95 10.43 -11.70
CA ARG A 101 -1.55 10.04 -13.07
C ARG A 101 -2.64 10.31 -14.09
N GLY A 102 -3.75 10.93 -13.67
CA GLY A 102 -4.84 11.31 -14.54
C GLY A 102 -4.54 12.57 -15.34
N SER A 103 -5.53 13.02 -16.08
CA SER A 103 -5.45 14.23 -16.93
C SER A 103 -6.17 15.44 -16.35
N ALA A 104 -6.85 15.30 -15.21
CA ALA A 104 -7.57 16.36 -14.53
C ALA A 104 -7.09 16.51 -13.10
N ALA A 105 -7.12 17.74 -12.57
CA ALA A 105 -6.86 17.99 -11.15
C ALA A 105 -7.85 17.22 -10.28
N PHE A 106 -7.36 16.72 -9.14
CA PHE A 106 -8.17 16.01 -8.17
C PHE A 106 -8.02 16.63 -6.78
N THR A 107 -9.12 16.92 -6.11
CA THR A 107 -9.10 17.48 -4.76
C THR A 107 -9.26 16.34 -3.75
N LEU A 108 -8.25 16.18 -2.90
CA LEU A 108 -8.31 15.30 -1.73
C LEU A 108 -8.97 16.05 -0.59
N GLN A 109 -10.07 15.51 -0.09
CA GLN A 109 -10.77 16.06 1.06
C GLN A 109 -10.19 15.49 2.38
N PRO A 110 -10.24 16.27 3.47
CA PRO A 110 -9.90 15.73 4.79
C PRO A 110 -10.70 14.45 5.09
N MET A 111 -10.04 13.44 5.62
CA MET A 111 -10.60 12.14 6.00
C MET A 111 -11.13 11.30 4.84
N GLU A 112 -10.86 11.67 3.61
CA GLU A 112 -11.18 10.86 2.44
C GLU A 112 -10.37 9.57 2.43
N ARG A 113 -11.00 8.47 2.04
CA ARG A 113 -10.33 7.17 1.90
C ARG A 113 -9.53 7.18 0.61
N ILE A 114 -8.20 7.13 0.71
CA ILE A 114 -7.28 7.36 -0.41
C ILE A 114 -6.46 6.14 -0.80
N ALA A 115 -6.37 5.16 0.06
CA ALA A 115 -5.58 3.95 -0.15
C ALA A 115 -6.13 2.83 0.73
N GLN A 116 -5.53 1.66 0.66
CA GLN A 116 -5.88 0.53 1.51
C GLN A 116 -4.62 -0.19 2.00
N LEU A 117 -4.71 -0.70 3.21
CA LEU A 117 -3.65 -1.46 3.87
C LEU A 117 -4.03 -2.94 3.87
N VAL A 118 -3.12 -3.78 3.44
CA VAL A 118 -3.31 -5.24 3.41
C VAL A 118 -2.19 -5.88 4.21
N ILE A 119 -2.54 -6.74 5.17
CA ILE A 119 -1.57 -7.54 5.92
C ILE A 119 -1.35 -8.84 5.16
N VAL A 120 -0.10 -9.18 4.90
CA VAL A 120 0.27 -10.35 4.10
C VAL A 120 1.29 -11.23 4.82
N PRO A 121 1.25 -12.55 4.62
CA PRO A 121 2.31 -13.43 5.07
C PRO A 121 3.57 -13.23 4.22
N VAL A 122 4.71 -13.36 4.87
CA VAL A 122 6.03 -13.18 4.24
C VAL A 122 6.91 -14.36 4.59
N VAL A 123 7.64 -14.83 3.59
CA VAL A 123 8.69 -15.83 3.78
C VAL A 123 10.03 -15.16 3.52
N GLN A 124 10.91 -15.17 4.51
CA GLN A 124 12.28 -14.70 4.34
C GLN A 124 13.12 -15.80 3.71
N ALA A 125 13.92 -15.45 2.72
CA ALA A 125 14.79 -16.37 2.02
C ALA A 125 16.23 -16.27 2.51
N SER A 126 16.94 -17.38 2.49
CA SER A 126 18.39 -17.37 2.55
C SER A 126 18.92 -17.89 1.21
N PHE A 127 19.90 -17.17 0.63
CA PHE A 127 20.44 -17.53 -0.66
C PHE A 127 21.54 -18.57 -0.48
N VAL A 128 21.43 -19.65 -1.27
CA VAL A 128 22.50 -20.65 -1.40
C VAL A 128 23.12 -20.47 -2.78
N ARG A 129 24.40 -20.09 -2.81
CA ARG A 129 25.10 -19.90 -4.06
C ARG A 129 25.34 -21.25 -4.74
N VAL A 130 24.96 -21.33 -6.00
CA VAL A 130 25.23 -22.49 -6.87
C VAL A 130 25.87 -22.01 -8.16
N ASP A 131 26.60 -22.87 -8.84
CA ASP A 131 27.18 -22.53 -10.15
C ASP A 131 26.20 -22.83 -11.29
N GLU A 132 25.32 -23.83 -11.10
CA GLU A 132 24.31 -24.22 -12.06
C GLU A 132 23.02 -24.58 -11.35
N PHE A 133 21.88 -24.43 -12.05
CA PHE A 133 20.59 -24.89 -11.59
C PHE A 133 20.28 -26.28 -12.17
N ASP A 134 19.38 -27.01 -11.51
CA ASP A 134 18.82 -28.22 -12.08
C ASP A 134 18.04 -27.88 -13.35
N THR A 135 18.07 -28.78 -14.34
CA THR A 135 17.36 -28.61 -15.61
C THR A 135 15.86 -28.52 -15.41
N SER A 136 15.21 -27.56 -16.08
CA SER A 136 13.75 -27.44 -16.13
C SER A 136 13.28 -27.23 -17.57
N GLU A 137 12.02 -27.56 -17.86
CA GLU A 137 11.44 -27.35 -19.21
C GLU A 137 11.46 -25.90 -19.62
N ARG A 138 11.25 -24.94 -18.67
CA ARG A 138 11.26 -23.52 -18.98
C ARG A 138 12.67 -23.00 -19.22
N GLY A 139 13.67 -23.51 -18.47
CA GLY A 139 15.04 -23.00 -18.52
C GLY A 139 15.08 -21.51 -18.22
N GLU A 140 15.76 -20.75 -19.09
CA GLU A 140 15.90 -19.29 -18.97
C GLU A 140 14.74 -18.51 -19.62
N GLY A 141 13.69 -19.18 -20.07
CA GLY A 141 12.55 -18.55 -20.75
C GLY A 141 11.80 -17.55 -19.86
N GLY A 142 11.58 -16.36 -20.37
CA GLY A 142 10.85 -15.29 -19.69
C GLY A 142 10.55 -14.15 -20.68
N PHE A 143 10.02 -13.05 -20.14
CA PHE A 143 9.72 -11.84 -20.93
C PHE A 143 8.90 -12.11 -22.21
N GLY A 144 7.87 -13.00 -22.09
CA GLY A 144 7.03 -13.35 -23.23
C GLY A 144 7.62 -14.40 -24.16
N SER A 145 8.67 -15.12 -23.75
CA SER A 145 9.28 -16.20 -24.55
C SER A 145 8.30 -17.33 -24.83
N THR A 146 7.30 -17.56 -23.97
CA THR A 146 6.22 -18.50 -24.19
C THR A 146 5.11 -17.94 -25.08
N GLY A 147 5.14 -16.64 -25.31
CA GLY A 147 4.44 -15.95 -26.37
C GLY A 147 2.93 -15.87 -26.27
N LYS A 148 2.37 -15.16 -27.25
CA LYS A 148 0.93 -15.02 -27.51
C LYS A 148 0.45 -15.99 -28.62
N HIS A 149 1.21 -17.00 -28.86
CA HIS A 149 0.96 -17.92 -29.97
C HIS A 149 0.15 -19.11 -29.56
#